data_4c2c9d9946861766d061601e69044fca
#
_entry.id   4c2c9d9946861766d061601e69044fca
#
_cell.length_a   1.000
_cell.length_b   1.000
_cell.length_c   1.000
_cell.angle_alpha   90.00
_cell.angle_beta   90.00
_cell.angle_gamma   90.00
#
_symmetry.space_group_name_H-M   'P 1'
#
loop_
_entity.id
_entity.type
_entity.pdbx_description
1 polymer ?
#
loop_
_entity_poly.entity_id
_entity_poly.type
_entity_poly.pdbx_seq_one_letter_code
_entity_poly.pdbx_strand_id
1 'polypeptide(L)'
;DCIVWQRPNALKWHLSPVSAMIRFAVGLLLLPLSLAALDRYHKVESLVGPDFFDHWKFYSGPDPTHGTVRFTDRGESWGKKLISSNSDKIYIGVDNTTVLEGNAGRPAVRIESKKSYNGGLFVLKLDHVPTACGAWPAFWMFGDDAQHSWPRWGEYDILESIHTLDYATTTLHTRDSCDQRAVNEGIDFNGQGWAVGTGSNKAKNCWVKAPQQYDNQGCGQKLPKGSFGPAFNSAGGGTFVAEWDPIVNKRLRTWFFPVGEEPEIGDHPEPDLWGVPNSFFTLNEKWCTAAHFKNMRMVFDTTFCGDYAGASFNTYCGWTHMQCEAYVRSKPNDFSNAYWGIRRLDVYENDQVLAAEERTFFSGGTSPFSGFGFFFVVLLLALAAGLFYFQCSQRRLEALQNAAKTSYKGREVTVESPPLGLSPGRKQRELFLKTEPVSPSRASDVEPVPQGWSWHRVWLMMCCANDGQTPGDAGTRPVGYGDVAPGSPGGMNFANTAISDA
;
A
#
# COMPACT_ATOMS: atom_id res chain seq x y z
N ASP A 1 -7.49 -86.59 23.90
CA ASP A 1 -7.53 -85.52 24.90
C ASP A 1 -7.38 -84.18 24.18
N CYS A 2 -8.56 -83.54 23.88
CA CYS A 2 -8.64 -82.22 23.29
C CYS A 2 -8.89 -81.20 24.41
N ILE A 3 -7.92 -80.30 24.66
CA ILE A 3 -8.08 -79.17 25.56
C ILE A 3 -8.62 -78.00 24.74
N VAL A 4 -9.86 -77.61 25.00
CA VAL A 4 -10.51 -76.43 24.42
C VAL A 4 -10.13 -75.21 25.26
N TRP A 5 -9.40 -74.26 24.67
CA TRP A 5 -9.15 -72.96 25.27
C TRP A 5 -10.30 -72.01 24.97
N GLN A 6 -11.03 -71.60 26.01
CA GLN A 6 -12.03 -70.52 25.96
C GLN A 6 -11.30 -69.19 25.95
N ARG A 7 -11.63 -68.31 24.97
CA ARG A 7 -11.16 -66.93 24.93
C ARG A 7 -11.94 -66.08 25.94
N PRO A 8 -11.30 -65.19 26.70
CA PRO A 8 -11.99 -64.27 27.59
C PRO A 8 -12.64 -63.12 26.77
N ASN A 9 -13.83 -62.72 27.25
CA ASN A 9 -14.69 -61.66 26.69
C ASN A 9 -13.95 -60.31 26.57
N ALA A 10 -13.95 -59.69 25.37
CA ALA A 10 -13.48 -58.36 25.12
C ALA A 10 -14.37 -57.33 25.84
N LEU A 11 -13.78 -56.59 26.80
CA LEU A 11 -14.37 -55.41 27.43
C LEU A 11 -14.58 -54.34 26.35
N LYS A 12 -15.82 -54.06 26.01
CA LYS A 12 -16.15 -52.89 25.19
C LYS A 12 -16.02 -51.63 26.03
N TRP A 13 -14.97 -50.86 25.81
CA TRP A 13 -14.81 -49.51 26.36
C TRP A 13 -15.77 -48.58 25.61
N HIS A 14 -16.83 -48.14 26.23
CA HIS A 14 -17.64 -47.01 25.77
C HIS A 14 -16.86 -45.74 26.08
N LEU A 15 -16.18 -45.21 25.08
CA LEU A 15 -15.58 -43.87 25.15
C LEU A 15 -16.72 -42.85 25.30
N SER A 16 -16.71 -42.07 26.36
CA SER A 16 -17.69 -41.04 26.60
C SER A 16 -17.55 -39.93 25.54
N PRO A 17 -18.64 -39.25 25.13
CA PRO A 17 -18.60 -38.19 24.14
C PRO A 17 -17.69 -37.00 24.52
N VAL A 18 -17.38 -36.85 25.80
CA VAL A 18 -16.41 -35.83 26.30
C VAL A 18 -14.97 -36.14 25.85
N SER A 19 -14.59 -37.43 25.80
CA SER A 19 -13.23 -37.83 25.34
C SER A 19 -13.06 -37.60 23.84
N ALA A 20 -14.10 -37.68 23.03
CA ALA A 20 -14.07 -37.36 21.61
C ALA A 20 -13.98 -35.85 21.37
N MET A 21 -14.65 -35.01 22.15
CA MET A 21 -14.59 -33.55 22.07
C MET A 21 -13.19 -33.00 22.46
N ILE A 22 -12.57 -33.58 23.49
CA ILE A 22 -11.19 -33.15 23.88
C ILE A 22 -10.17 -33.51 22.81
N ARG A 23 -10.28 -34.65 22.15
CA ARG A 23 -9.40 -35.02 21.03
C ARG A 23 -9.64 -34.18 19.80
N PHE A 24 -10.86 -33.73 19.52
CA PHE A 24 -11.17 -32.80 18.44
C PHE A 24 -10.65 -31.40 18.74
N ALA A 25 -10.79 -30.90 19.97
CA ALA A 25 -10.27 -29.59 20.38
C ALA A 25 -8.74 -29.54 20.38
N VAL A 26 -8.06 -30.60 20.82
CA VAL A 26 -6.58 -30.71 20.78
C VAL A 26 -6.09 -30.91 19.33
N GLY A 27 -6.83 -31.60 18.47
CA GLY A 27 -6.53 -31.75 17.06
C GLY A 27 -6.67 -30.44 16.27
N LEU A 28 -7.62 -29.55 16.64
CA LEU A 28 -7.75 -28.22 16.04
C LEU A 28 -6.66 -27.25 16.51
N LEU A 29 -6.12 -27.43 17.74
CA LEU A 29 -5.01 -26.64 18.26
C LEU A 29 -3.63 -27.07 17.72
N LEU A 30 -3.56 -28.25 17.09
CA LEU A 30 -2.34 -28.80 16.47
C LEU A 30 -2.45 -28.85 14.93
N LEU A 31 -3.44 -28.18 14.32
CA LEU A 31 -3.29 -27.85 12.92
C LEU A 31 -1.99 -27.06 12.81
N PRO A 32 -0.95 -27.58 12.12
CA PRO A 32 0.15 -26.72 11.77
C PRO A 32 -0.51 -25.57 10.99
N LEU A 33 -0.40 -24.33 11.51
CA LEU A 33 -0.37 -23.21 10.61
C LEU A 33 0.70 -23.59 9.61
N SER A 34 0.33 -24.16 8.48
CA SER A 34 1.16 -24.11 7.31
C SER A 34 1.39 -22.61 7.16
N LEU A 35 2.58 -22.12 7.59
CA LEU A 35 3.12 -20.92 7.01
C LEU A 35 3.18 -21.28 5.51
N ALA A 36 2.14 -21.01 4.77
CA ALA A 36 2.27 -20.71 3.37
C ALA A 36 3.41 -19.71 3.36
N ALA A 37 4.48 -20.02 2.65
CA ALA A 37 5.56 -19.06 2.46
C ALA A 37 4.86 -17.79 2.00
N LEU A 38 4.78 -16.78 2.89
CA LEU A 38 4.12 -15.52 2.57
C LEU A 38 4.89 -14.99 1.39
N ASP A 39 4.22 -14.79 0.28
CA ASP A 39 4.81 -14.14 -0.88
C ASP A 39 5.46 -12.88 -0.36
N ARG A 40 6.75 -12.71 -0.66
CA ARG A 40 7.55 -11.66 -0.01
C ARG A 40 7.02 -10.27 -0.33
N TYR A 41 6.52 -10.07 -1.56
CA TYR A 41 5.92 -8.83 -2.02
C TYR A 41 4.57 -9.10 -2.66
N HIS A 42 3.60 -8.25 -2.37
CA HIS A 42 2.32 -8.21 -3.07
C HIS A 42 1.97 -6.77 -3.47
N LYS A 43 1.33 -6.61 -4.62
CA LYS A 43 0.95 -5.30 -5.14
C LYS A 43 -0.18 -4.71 -4.30
N VAL A 44 0.05 -3.50 -3.76
CA VAL A 44 -0.94 -2.77 -2.96
C VAL A 44 -1.49 -1.54 -3.66
N GLU A 45 -0.76 -0.99 -4.63
CA GLU A 45 -1.16 0.24 -5.31
C GLU A 45 -0.62 0.26 -6.74
N SER A 46 -1.42 0.80 -7.66
CA SER A 46 -1.01 1.06 -9.03
C SER A 46 -1.42 2.48 -9.38
N LEU A 47 -0.45 3.38 -9.42
CA LEU A 47 -0.64 4.79 -9.74
C LEU A 47 -0.55 4.95 -11.26
N VAL A 48 -1.70 4.99 -11.90
CA VAL A 48 -1.86 5.06 -13.36
C VAL A 48 -3.22 5.68 -13.69
N GLY A 49 -3.38 6.21 -14.88
CA GLY A 49 -4.67 6.70 -15.34
C GLY A 49 -4.96 8.16 -14.99
N PRO A 50 -6.21 8.62 -15.25
CA PRO A 50 -6.58 10.02 -15.15
C PRO A 50 -6.58 10.57 -13.72
N ASP A 51 -6.68 9.72 -12.72
CA ASP A 51 -6.68 10.05 -11.30
C ASP A 51 -5.28 10.07 -10.67
N PHE A 52 -4.22 9.82 -11.45
CA PHE A 52 -2.84 9.81 -10.97
C PHE A 52 -2.52 11.00 -10.04
N PHE A 53 -2.88 12.23 -10.45
CA PHE A 53 -2.58 13.43 -9.67
C PHE A 53 -3.41 13.57 -8.39
N ASP A 54 -4.41 12.74 -8.16
CA ASP A 54 -5.19 12.73 -6.92
C ASP A 54 -4.44 12.07 -5.76
N HIS A 55 -3.41 11.30 -6.05
CA HIS A 55 -2.53 10.69 -5.05
C HIS A 55 -1.43 11.61 -4.53
N TRP A 56 -1.29 12.83 -5.10
CA TRP A 56 -0.17 13.73 -4.86
C TRP A 56 -0.60 15.07 -4.28
N LYS A 57 0.29 15.67 -3.50
CA LYS A 57 0.29 17.07 -3.11
C LYS A 57 1.20 17.84 -4.04
N PHE A 58 0.79 19.01 -4.49
CA PHE A 58 1.63 19.91 -5.27
C PHE A 58 2.40 20.82 -4.31
N TYR A 59 3.71 20.78 -4.39
CA TYR A 59 4.59 21.68 -3.64
C TYR A 59 4.78 22.97 -4.44
N SER A 60 4.52 24.11 -3.83
CA SER A 60 4.65 25.44 -4.45
C SER A 60 5.52 26.40 -3.62
N GLY A 61 6.32 25.86 -2.69
CA GLY A 61 7.28 26.60 -1.91
C GLY A 61 8.58 26.91 -2.68
N PRO A 62 9.54 27.59 -2.04
CA PRO A 62 10.87 27.80 -2.60
C PRO A 62 11.61 26.48 -2.75
N ASP A 63 12.50 26.44 -3.75
CA ASP A 63 13.39 25.30 -3.94
C ASP A 63 14.54 25.32 -2.92
N PRO A 64 14.66 24.32 -2.03
CA PRO A 64 15.73 24.26 -1.05
C PRO A 64 17.11 24.01 -1.66
N THR A 65 17.19 23.60 -2.93
CA THR A 65 18.44 23.37 -3.68
C THR A 65 18.89 24.58 -4.51
N HIS A 66 18.31 25.76 -4.24
CA HIS A 66 18.65 27.06 -4.86
C HIS A 66 18.43 27.10 -6.37
N GLY A 67 17.52 26.27 -6.89
CA GLY A 67 17.23 26.18 -8.31
C GLY A 67 16.57 27.44 -8.90
N THR A 68 16.81 27.68 -10.18
CA THR A 68 16.13 28.73 -10.96
C THR A 68 14.74 28.21 -11.39
N VAL A 69 13.95 27.81 -10.43
CA VAL A 69 12.64 27.19 -10.60
C VAL A 69 11.57 27.95 -9.80
N ARG A 70 10.34 27.87 -10.25
CA ARG A 70 9.15 28.22 -9.50
C ARG A 70 8.17 27.06 -9.60
N PHE A 71 8.03 26.32 -8.54
CA PHE A 71 7.08 25.23 -8.48
C PHE A 71 5.64 25.74 -8.49
N THR A 72 4.81 25.17 -9.38
CA THR A 72 3.43 25.57 -9.60
C THR A 72 2.47 24.72 -8.79
N ASP A 73 1.39 25.32 -8.32
CA ASP A 73 0.28 24.59 -7.72
C ASP A 73 -0.49 23.75 -8.79
N ARG A 74 -1.43 22.93 -8.34
CA ARG A 74 -2.19 22.03 -9.22
C ARG A 74 -2.98 22.79 -10.29
N GLY A 75 -3.61 23.92 -9.92
CA GLY A 75 -4.46 24.71 -10.82
C GLY A 75 -3.62 25.36 -11.93
N GLU A 76 -2.51 25.97 -11.55
CA GLU A 76 -1.57 26.57 -12.50
C GLU A 76 -0.92 25.50 -13.41
N SER A 77 -0.53 24.35 -12.84
CA SER A 77 0.06 23.25 -13.61
C SER A 77 -0.88 22.75 -14.72
N TRP A 78 -2.17 22.59 -14.41
CA TRP A 78 -3.19 22.26 -15.42
C TRP A 78 -3.39 23.38 -16.43
N GLY A 79 -3.56 24.63 -15.96
CA GLY A 79 -3.80 25.80 -16.81
C GLY A 79 -2.67 26.05 -17.81
N LYS A 80 -1.45 25.84 -17.40
CA LYS A 80 -0.23 25.95 -18.24
C LYS A 80 0.10 24.68 -19.02
N LYS A 81 -0.69 23.61 -18.90
CA LYS A 81 -0.45 22.31 -19.54
C LYS A 81 0.91 21.68 -19.15
N LEU A 82 1.39 21.96 -17.94
CA LEU A 82 2.60 21.32 -17.40
C LEU A 82 2.33 19.90 -16.94
N ILE A 83 1.05 19.54 -16.76
CA ILE A 83 0.65 18.17 -16.42
C ILE A 83 -0.52 17.71 -17.29
N SER A 84 -0.54 16.42 -17.57
CA SER A 84 -1.70 15.73 -18.11
C SER A 84 -1.68 14.25 -17.76
N SER A 85 -2.84 13.63 -17.69
CA SER A 85 -2.98 12.18 -17.47
C SER A 85 -4.15 11.61 -18.25
N ASN A 86 -3.95 10.41 -18.77
CA ASN A 86 -4.98 9.61 -19.42
C ASN A 86 -4.77 8.12 -19.04
N SER A 87 -5.51 7.20 -19.66
CA SER A 87 -5.41 5.76 -19.36
C SER A 87 -4.00 5.17 -19.53
N ASP A 88 -3.17 5.76 -20.39
CA ASP A 88 -1.95 5.12 -20.87
C ASP A 88 -0.68 5.88 -20.50
N LYS A 89 -0.81 7.17 -20.19
CA LYS A 89 0.35 8.04 -20.00
C LYS A 89 0.06 9.19 -19.04
N ILE A 90 1.02 9.44 -18.17
CA ILE A 90 1.11 10.62 -17.33
C ILE A 90 2.26 11.48 -17.83
N TYR A 91 2.00 12.78 -17.97
CA TYR A 91 2.98 13.80 -18.37
C TYR A 91 3.18 14.79 -17.23
N ILE A 92 4.44 15.05 -16.88
CA ILE A 92 4.85 16.11 -15.93
C ILE A 92 5.99 16.89 -16.59
N GLY A 93 5.74 18.10 -17.01
CA GLY A 93 6.69 18.92 -17.74
C GLY A 93 6.97 20.25 -17.07
N VAL A 94 7.62 21.12 -17.83
CA VAL A 94 8.02 22.46 -17.42
C VAL A 94 7.55 23.47 -18.46
N ASP A 95 7.56 24.77 -18.12
CA ASP A 95 7.30 25.82 -19.10
C ASP A 95 8.45 25.88 -20.11
N ASN A 96 8.17 25.56 -21.35
CA ASN A 96 9.13 25.56 -22.46
C ASN A 96 8.84 26.64 -23.51
N THR A 97 8.05 27.65 -23.17
CA THR A 97 7.61 28.68 -24.11
C THR A 97 7.94 30.10 -23.67
N THR A 98 8.01 30.34 -22.35
CA THR A 98 8.15 31.69 -21.80
C THR A 98 9.62 32.10 -21.63
N VAL A 99 10.01 33.18 -22.24
CA VAL A 99 11.26 33.91 -21.88
C VAL A 99 11.00 34.62 -20.55
N LEU A 100 11.85 34.37 -19.56
CA LEU A 100 11.68 34.88 -18.21
C LEU A 100 12.52 36.13 -17.99
N GLU A 101 11.96 37.11 -17.27
CA GLU A 101 12.61 38.37 -16.95
C GLU A 101 13.09 38.39 -15.49
N GLY A 102 14.10 39.25 -15.25
CA GLY A 102 14.66 39.48 -13.92
C GLY A 102 15.20 38.20 -13.29
N ASN A 103 14.80 37.93 -12.04
CA ASN A 103 15.19 36.74 -11.29
C ASN A 103 14.07 35.64 -11.25
N ALA A 104 13.15 35.70 -12.19
CA ALA A 104 12.07 34.72 -12.21
C ALA A 104 12.61 33.28 -12.39
N GLY A 105 12.05 32.36 -11.61
CA GLY A 105 12.28 30.91 -11.77
C GLY A 105 11.35 30.33 -12.85
N ARG A 106 11.85 29.31 -13.57
CA ARG A 106 11.07 28.63 -14.61
C ARG A 106 9.93 27.85 -13.98
N PRO A 107 8.68 28.04 -14.44
CA PRO A 107 7.57 27.24 -13.96
C PRO A 107 7.79 25.74 -14.22
N ALA A 108 7.73 24.95 -13.16
CA ALA A 108 7.87 23.51 -13.19
C ALA A 108 6.97 22.88 -12.11
N VAL A 109 6.95 21.57 -12.06
CA VAL A 109 6.09 20.83 -11.15
C VAL A 109 6.93 20.03 -10.18
N ARG A 110 6.58 20.12 -8.86
CA ARG A 110 7.00 19.18 -7.82
C ARG A 110 5.76 18.61 -7.16
N ILE A 111 5.66 17.28 -7.18
CA ILE A 111 4.57 16.55 -6.52
C ILE A 111 5.13 15.59 -5.49
N GLU A 112 4.46 15.51 -4.34
CA GLU A 112 4.81 14.65 -3.20
C GLU A 112 3.66 13.71 -2.89
N SER A 113 3.91 12.42 -2.70
CA SER A 113 2.84 11.47 -2.41
C SER A 113 2.11 11.83 -1.11
N LYS A 114 0.78 11.66 -1.10
CA LYS A 114 -0.03 11.86 0.11
C LYS A 114 0.24 10.77 1.14
N LYS A 115 0.50 9.55 0.67
CA LYS A 115 0.90 8.39 1.47
C LYS A 115 2.39 8.46 1.76
N SER A 116 2.79 8.05 2.95
CA SER A 116 4.18 7.78 3.34
C SER A 116 4.40 6.29 3.54
N TYR A 117 5.64 5.85 3.37
CA TYR A 117 6.04 4.45 3.36
C TYR A 117 7.16 4.23 4.38
N ASN A 118 7.24 3.01 4.93
CA ASN A 118 8.33 2.57 5.82
C ASN A 118 9.07 1.34 5.26
N GLY A 119 8.91 1.07 3.98
CA GLY A 119 9.49 -0.02 3.24
C GLY A 119 8.63 -0.38 2.03
N GLY A 120 9.09 -1.26 1.18
CA GLY A 120 8.35 -1.74 0.03
C GLY A 120 9.20 -1.91 -1.23
N LEU A 121 8.52 -2.22 -2.32
CA LEU A 121 9.10 -2.27 -3.66
C LEU A 121 8.33 -1.28 -4.55
N PHE A 122 9.05 -0.41 -5.23
CA PHE A 122 8.50 0.66 -6.07
C PHE A 122 8.95 0.42 -7.50
N VAL A 123 7.99 0.21 -8.40
CA VAL A 123 8.24 -0.11 -9.81
C VAL A 123 7.77 1.05 -10.67
N LEU A 124 8.69 1.83 -11.19
CA LEU A 124 8.43 2.98 -12.04
C LEU A 124 8.74 2.66 -13.50
N LYS A 125 7.71 2.64 -14.34
CA LYS A 125 7.83 2.45 -15.79
C LYS A 125 7.72 3.78 -16.51
N LEU A 126 8.77 4.15 -17.24
CA LEU A 126 8.91 5.42 -17.94
C LEU A 126 9.06 5.24 -19.46
N ASP A 127 8.47 6.16 -20.22
CA ASP A 127 8.74 6.34 -21.64
C ASP A 127 9.82 7.40 -21.87
N HIS A 128 9.89 8.37 -20.93
CA HIS A 128 10.68 9.57 -21.11
C HIS A 128 11.11 10.14 -19.77
N VAL A 129 12.36 10.59 -19.70
CA VAL A 129 12.91 11.34 -18.57
C VAL A 129 13.21 12.79 -19.02
N PRO A 130 13.11 13.78 -18.11
CA PRO A 130 13.41 15.17 -18.44
C PRO A 130 14.88 15.34 -18.84
N THR A 131 15.14 15.93 -20.01
CA THR A 131 16.51 16.20 -20.49
C THR A 131 16.62 17.58 -21.07
N ALA A 132 17.51 18.38 -20.54
CA ALA A 132 17.92 19.69 -21.09
C ALA A 132 19.15 20.20 -20.34
N CYS A 133 19.97 21.02 -20.97
CA CYS A 133 21.02 21.74 -20.25
C CYS A 133 20.42 22.61 -19.14
N GLY A 134 20.95 22.52 -17.95
CA GLY A 134 20.45 23.21 -16.75
C GLY A 134 19.32 22.49 -16.03
N ALA A 135 18.70 21.44 -16.59
CA ALA A 135 17.68 20.67 -15.89
C ALA A 135 18.31 19.71 -14.85
N TRP A 136 17.59 19.52 -13.76
CA TRP A 136 17.91 18.60 -12.67
C TRP A 136 16.63 17.91 -12.21
N PRO A 137 16.24 16.81 -12.88
CA PRO A 137 15.08 16.02 -12.51
C PRO A 137 15.44 14.93 -11.50
N ALA A 138 14.48 14.60 -10.62
CA ALA A 138 14.56 13.47 -9.71
C ALA A 138 13.20 12.76 -9.52
N PHE A 139 13.27 11.43 -9.40
CA PHE A 139 12.26 10.59 -8.72
C PHE A 139 12.90 10.03 -7.45
N TRP A 140 12.41 10.45 -6.33
CA TRP A 140 13.05 10.26 -5.05
C TRP A 140 12.07 10.12 -3.89
N MET A 141 12.57 9.86 -2.71
CA MET A 141 11.80 9.76 -1.48
C MET A 141 12.52 10.47 -0.34
N PHE A 142 11.77 11.14 0.53
CA PHE A 142 12.31 11.69 1.76
C PHE A 142 11.34 11.54 2.92
N GLY A 143 11.91 11.43 4.15
CA GLY A 143 11.15 11.30 5.38
C GLY A 143 11.18 12.57 6.22
N ASP A 144 10.00 12.98 6.69
CA ASP A 144 9.83 14.04 7.67
C ASP A 144 8.57 13.86 8.51
N ASP A 145 8.49 14.61 9.59
CA ASP A 145 7.27 14.87 10.35
C ASP A 145 7.41 16.18 11.15
N ALA A 146 6.43 16.46 12.00
CA ALA A 146 6.42 17.70 12.79
C ALA A 146 7.62 17.86 13.74
N GLN A 147 8.31 16.78 14.12
CA GLN A 147 9.46 16.75 15.01
C GLN A 147 10.78 16.47 14.33
N HIS A 148 10.75 15.95 13.11
CA HIS A 148 11.93 15.45 12.40
C HIS A 148 11.96 16.03 11.00
N SER A 149 12.66 17.16 10.85
CA SER A 149 12.95 17.77 9.55
C SER A 149 14.07 17.01 8.84
N TRP A 150 14.12 17.16 7.52
CA TRP A 150 15.21 16.67 6.69
C TRP A 150 16.59 17.13 7.24
N PRO A 151 17.65 16.28 7.21
CA PRO A 151 17.72 14.91 6.70
C PRO A 151 17.54 13.83 7.77
N ARG A 152 16.78 14.09 8.83
CA ARG A 152 16.69 13.24 10.02
C ARG A 152 16.19 11.83 9.71
N TRP A 153 15.20 11.71 8.83
CA TRP A 153 14.61 10.43 8.39
C TRP A 153 14.92 10.13 6.93
N GLY A 154 16.09 10.62 6.49
CA GLY A 154 16.74 10.22 5.26
C GLY A 154 16.05 10.66 3.98
N GLU A 155 16.78 10.43 2.92
CA GLU A 155 16.37 10.63 1.53
C GLU A 155 16.94 9.50 0.70
N TYR A 156 16.16 9.05 -0.27
CA TYR A 156 16.53 8.03 -1.24
C TYR A 156 16.20 8.51 -2.63
N ASP A 157 17.19 9.00 -3.36
CA ASP A 157 17.08 9.35 -4.76
C ASP A 157 17.16 8.08 -5.58
N ILE A 158 16.01 7.60 -6.03
CA ILE A 158 15.91 6.36 -6.81
C ILE A 158 16.49 6.57 -8.21
N LEU A 159 16.11 7.69 -8.81
CA LEU A 159 16.56 8.16 -10.12
C LEU A 159 16.81 9.65 -10.05
N GLU A 160 18.07 10.09 -10.10
CA GLU A 160 18.48 11.48 -10.19
C GLU A 160 19.48 11.65 -11.32
N SER A 161 19.39 12.74 -12.09
CA SER A 161 20.39 13.09 -13.07
C SER A 161 20.35 14.58 -13.39
N ILE A 162 21.31 15.06 -14.17
CA ILE A 162 21.41 16.45 -14.60
C ILE A 162 21.69 16.56 -16.09
N HIS A 163 21.23 17.67 -16.67
CA HIS A 163 21.54 18.03 -18.07
C HIS A 163 21.07 16.93 -19.06
N THR A 164 22.01 16.46 -19.85
CA THR A 164 21.82 15.41 -20.87
C THR A 164 22.75 14.22 -20.64
N LEU A 165 23.11 13.95 -19.37
CA LEU A 165 23.92 12.78 -19.03
C LEU A 165 23.25 11.50 -19.53
N ASP A 166 24.05 10.47 -19.83
CA ASP A 166 23.57 9.18 -20.32
C ASP A 166 23.31 8.15 -19.21
N TYR A 167 23.39 8.57 -17.95
CA TYR A 167 23.12 7.72 -16.78
C TYR A 167 22.43 8.48 -15.66
N ALA A 168 21.65 7.78 -14.87
CA ALA A 168 21.14 8.26 -13.61
C ALA A 168 22.05 7.84 -12.44
N THR A 169 21.88 8.47 -11.31
CA THR A 169 22.52 8.14 -10.05
C THR A 169 21.45 7.77 -9.04
N THR A 170 21.72 6.75 -8.23
CA THR A 170 20.94 6.43 -7.03
C THR A 170 21.75 6.89 -5.82
N THR A 171 21.15 7.74 -4.96
CA THR A 171 21.86 8.38 -3.85
C THR A 171 21.07 8.25 -2.55
N LEU A 172 21.78 8.16 -1.42
CA LEU A 172 21.19 8.33 -0.09
C LEU A 172 21.76 9.59 0.57
N HIS A 173 20.87 10.39 1.19
CA HIS A 173 21.23 11.52 2.04
C HIS A 173 20.68 11.29 3.44
N THR A 174 21.56 11.41 4.44
CA THR A 174 21.18 11.13 5.82
C THR A 174 21.82 12.13 6.80
N ARG A 175 21.33 12.10 8.05
CA ARG A 175 22.13 12.58 9.16
C ARG A 175 23.41 11.74 9.30
N ASP A 176 24.27 12.09 10.24
CA ASP A 176 25.51 11.36 10.58
C ASP A 176 25.29 9.86 10.86
N SER A 177 26.38 9.11 10.87
CA SER A 177 26.41 7.70 11.21
C SER A 177 25.75 6.75 10.19
N CYS A 178 25.83 7.09 8.89
CA CYS A 178 25.44 6.21 7.80
C CYS A 178 26.56 6.15 6.75
N ASP A 179 27.36 5.09 6.75
CA ASP A 179 28.52 4.90 5.88
C ASP A 179 28.43 3.54 5.17
N GLN A 180 28.63 3.55 3.87
CA GLN A 180 28.54 2.39 3.00
C GLN A 180 29.90 1.72 2.71
N ARG A 181 30.90 1.90 3.61
CA ARG A 181 32.26 1.33 3.44
C ARG A 181 32.30 -0.18 3.30
N ALA A 182 31.29 -0.87 3.82
CA ALA A 182 31.16 -2.34 3.75
C ALA A 182 30.64 -2.82 2.38
N VAL A 183 30.13 -1.92 1.54
CA VAL A 183 29.58 -2.26 0.23
C VAL A 183 30.69 -2.33 -0.82
N ASN A 184 30.70 -3.45 -1.57
CA ASN A 184 31.72 -3.78 -2.55
C ASN A 184 31.17 -3.61 -3.97
N GLU A 185 31.81 -2.71 -4.71
CA GLU A 185 31.56 -2.50 -6.13
C GLU A 185 31.91 -3.73 -6.95
N GLY A 186 31.04 -4.10 -7.88
CA GLY A 186 31.19 -5.31 -8.71
C GLY A 186 30.77 -6.62 -8.04
N ILE A 187 30.46 -6.60 -6.72
CA ILE A 187 29.93 -7.76 -5.98
C ILE A 187 28.51 -7.49 -5.52
N ASP A 188 28.30 -6.41 -4.75
CA ASP A 188 27.01 -6.09 -4.18
C ASP A 188 26.12 -5.31 -5.16
N PHE A 189 26.72 -4.59 -6.11
CA PHE A 189 26.07 -3.90 -7.21
C PHE A 189 26.95 -3.83 -8.47
N ASN A 190 26.31 -3.72 -9.64
CA ASN A 190 26.95 -3.78 -10.95
C ASN A 190 26.76 -2.50 -11.80
N GLY A 191 26.43 -1.36 -11.17
CA GLY A 191 26.40 -0.06 -11.83
C GLY A 191 27.80 0.41 -12.24
N GLN A 192 27.93 1.70 -12.60
CA GLN A 192 29.20 2.30 -13.01
C GLN A 192 30.08 2.75 -11.82
N GLY A 193 29.82 2.22 -10.63
CA GLY A 193 30.56 2.51 -9.41
C GLY A 193 30.04 3.72 -8.62
N TRP A 194 30.80 4.12 -7.63
CA TRP A 194 30.45 5.22 -6.75
C TRP A 194 30.65 6.59 -7.41
N ALA A 195 29.80 7.54 -7.05
CA ALA A 195 30.05 8.95 -7.32
C ALA A 195 31.36 9.41 -6.66
N VAL A 196 32.00 10.43 -7.25
CA VAL A 196 33.27 10.89 -6.81
C VAL A 196 33.10 12.17 -5.96
N GLY A 197 33.67 12.14 -4.75
CA GLY A 197 33.75 13.27 -3.85
C GLY A 197 34.98 14.15 -4.12
N THR A 198 35.34 14.93 -3.13
CA THR A 198 36.53 15.80 -3.23
C THR A 198 37.82 14.97 -3.27
N GLY A 199 38.80 15.40 -4.04
CA GLY A 199 40.09 14.71 -4.15
C GLY A 199 40.02 13.30 -4.73
N SER A 200 39.06 13.04 -5.60
CA SER A 200 38.81 11.71 -6.22
C SER A 200 38.43 10.59 -5.27
N ASN A 201 38.01 10.89 -4.05
CA ASN A 201 37.52 9.90 -3.12
C ASN A 201 36.14 9.40 -3.57
N LYS A 202 35.86 8.12 -3.34
CA LYS A 202 34.50 7.55 -3.55
C LYS A 202 33.55 8.07 -2.46
N ALA A 203 32.41 8.64 -2.87
CA ALA A 203 31.39 9.15 -1.94
C ALA A 203 30.58 8.01 -1.33
N LYS A 204 31.09 7.40 -0.26
CA LYS A 204 30.49 6.27 0.43
C LYS A 204 29.79 6.61 1.76
N ASN A 205 29.96 7.83 2.26
CA ASN A 205 29.32 8.29 3.48
C ASN A 205 28.04 9.05 3.12
N CYS A 206 26.90 8.58 3.56
CA CYS A 206 25.60 9.15 3.21
C CYS A 206 25.26 10.42 4.01
N TRP A 207 26.08 10.75 5.02
CA TRP A 207 25.88 11.98 5.79
C TRP A 207 26.04 13.22 4.90
N VAL A 208 25.03 14.10 4.91
CA VAL A 208 25.02 15.32 4.08
C VAL A 208 26.20 16.27 4.32
N LYS A 209 26.93 16.11 5.43
CA LYS A 209 28.14 16.88 5.79
C LYS A 209 29.37 15.98 5.92
N ALA A 210 29.40 14.90 5.16
CA ALA A 210 30.52 13.95 5.21
C ALA A 210 31.85 14.62 4.79
N PRO A 211 32.94 14.37 5.53
CA PRO A 211 34.25 14.86 5.12
C PRO A 211 34.72 14.21 3.80
N GLN A 212 35.50 14.91 3.01
CA GLN A 212 35.98 14.45 1.70
C GLN A 212 34.89 14.21 0.64
N GLN A 213 33.71 14.75 0.85
CA GLN A 213 32.61 14.83 -0.08
C GLN A 213 32.18 16.29 -0.24
N TYR A 214 31.46 16.61 -1.30
CA TYR A 214 30.86 17.94 -1.44
C TYR A 214 29.74 18.10 -0.41
N ASP A 215 29.44 19.33 -0.03
CA ASP A 215 28.31 19.59 0.88
C ASP A 215 27.01 19.03 0.26
N ASN A 216 26.23 18.34 1.05
CA ASN A 216 25.02 17.64 0.62
C ASN A 216 25.22 16.64 -0.54
N GLN A 217 26.41 16.07 -0.72
CA GLN A 217 26.61 15.09 -1.80
C GLN A 217 25.94 13.74 -1.53
N GLY A 218 25.81 13.32 -0.25
CA GLY A 218 25.37 11.99 0.09
C GLY A 218 26.29 10.88 -0.41
N CYS A 219 25.77 9.66 -0.48
CA CYS A 219 26.49 8.49 -1.00
C CYS A 219 25.81 7.99 -2.28
N GLY A 220 26.37 8.33 -3.45
CA GLY A 220 25.78 8.06 -4.75
C GLY A 220 26.43 6.89 -5.49
N GLN A 221 25.63 6.09 -6.18
CA GLN A 221 26.06 5.02 -7.08
C GLN A 221 25.48 5.27 -8.47
N LYS A 222 26.36 5.28 -9.50
CA LYS A 222 25.97 5.55 -10.89
C LYS A 222 25.36 4.31 -11.51
N LEU A 223 24.18 4.45 -12.05
CA LEU A 223 23.48 3.40 -12.79
C LEU A 223 24.13 3.17 -14.17
N PRO A 224 23.78 2.12 -14.91
CA PRO A 224 24.34 1.85 -16.23
C PRO A 224 24.08 2.97 -17.22
N LYS A 225 24.93 3.06 -18.24
CA LYS A 225 24.68 3.94 -19.40
C LYS A 225 23.36 3.56 -20.08
N GLY A 226 22.67 4.57 -20.58
CA GLY A 226 21.33 4.40 -21.14
C GLY A 226 20.23 4.42 -20.10
N SER A 227 20.55 4.53 -18.80
CA SER A 227 19.53 4.68 -17.74
C SER A 227 18.97 6.11 -17.66
N PHE A 228 19.49 7.05 -18.44
CA PHE A 228 19.02 8.44 -18.49
C PHE A 228 19.37 9.09 -19.83
N GLY A 229 18.85 10.30 -20.03
CA GLY A 229 19.26 11.19 -21.13
C GLY A 229 18.56 10.90 -22.46
N PRO A 230 19.06 11.55 -23.54
CA PRO A 230 18.48 11.39 -24.87
C PRO A 230 18.50 9.93 -25.38
N ALA A 231 19.49 9.13 -24.98
CA ALA A 231 19.57 7.71 -25.36
C ALA A 231 18.44 6.90 -24.75
N PHE A 232 18.14 7.11 -23.46
CA PHE A 232 16.99 6.51 -22.76
C PHE A 232 15.67 6.84 -23.47
N ASN A 233 15.45 8.13 -23.77
CA ASN A 233 14.24 8.61 -24.43
C ASN A 233 14.10 8.02 -25.85
N SER A 234 15.20 7.95 -26.60
CA SER A 234 15.22 7.38 -27.96
C SER A 234 15.00 5.88 -27.98
N ALA A 235 15.40 5.16 -26.93
CA ALA A 235 15.14 3.73 -26.78
C ALA A 235 13.68 3.42 -26.38
N GLY A 236 12.87 4.43 -26.07
CA GLY A 236 11.48 4.28 -25.64
C GLY A 236 11.32 4.07 -24.14
N GLY A 237 12.36 4.40 -23.36
CA GLY A 237 12.28 4.39 -21.91
C GLY A 237 12.88 3.18 -21.22
N GLY A 238 12.31 2.80 -20.09
CA GLY A 238 12.75 1.67 -19.27
C GLY A 238 12.01 1.61 -17.94
N THR A 239 12.38 0.63 -17.12
CA THR A 239 11.78 0.40 -15.82
C THR A 239 12.82 0.54 -14.72
N PHE A 240 12.54 1.40 -13.73
CA PHE A 240 13.30 1.50 -12.50
C PHE A 240 12.56 0.76 -11.40
N VAL A 241 13.30 -0.04 -10.65
CA VAL A 241 12.75 -0.75 -9.49
C VAL A 241 13.58 -0.42 -8.27
N ALA A 242 12.93 0.09 -7.23
CA ALA A 242 13.56 0.39 -5.95
C ALA A 242 12.98 -0.52 -4.87
N GLU A 243 13.84 -1.30 -4.23
CA GLU A 243 13.52 -2.04 -3.01
C GLU A 243 14.04 -1.28 -1.80
N TRP A 244 13.17 -1.08 -0.82
CA TRP A 244 13.53 -0.66 0.51
C TRP A 244 13.03 -1.68 1.52
N ASP A 245 13.96 -2.49 2.04
CA ASP A 245 13.70 -3.53 3.05
C ASP A 245 14.46 -3.17 4.35
N PRO A 246 13.83 -2.45 5.29
CA PRO A 246 14.49 -2.00 6.50
C PRO A 246 14.59 -3.07 7.59
N ILE A 247 13.86 -4.19 7.48
CA ILE A 247 13.64 -5.13 8.57
C ILE A 247 14.27 -6.48 8.32
N VAL A 248 13.97 -7.10 7.18
CA VAL A 248 14.36 -8.51 6.92
C VAL A 248 15.80 -8.59 6.45
N ASN A 249 16.10 -7.98 5.29
CA ASN A 249 17.44 -8.00 4.70
C ASN A 249 18.24 -6.74 5.00
N LYS A 250 17.59 -5.71 5.54
CA LYS A 250 18.19 -4.43 5.93
C LYS A 250 19.04 -3.83 4.82
N ARG A 251 18.36 -3.50 3.70
CA ARG A 251 19.01 -3.01 2.48
C ARG A 251 18.10 -2.11 1.66
N LEU A 252 18.71 -1.30 0.78
CA LEU A 252 18.06 -0.68 -0.36
C LEU A 252 18.75 -1.16 -1.63
N ARG A 253 17.98 -1.43 -2.68
CA ARG A 253 18.47 -1.87 -3.98
C ARG A 253 17.75 -1.12 -5.09
N THR A 254 18.48 -0.75 -6.15
CA THR A 254 17.86 -0.20 -7.35
C THR A 254 18.30 -0.99 -8.58
N TRP A 255 17.36 -1.36 -9.42
CA TRP A 255 17.57 -1.91 -10.74
C TRP A 255 17.07 -0.94 -11.79
N PHE A 256 17.75 -0.89 -12.91
CA PHE A 256 17.30 -0.32 -14.15
C PHE A 256 17.23 -1.41 -15.21
N PHE A 257 16.09 -1.54 -15.85
CA PHE A 257 15.86 -2.44 -16.96
C PHE A 257 15.50 -1.62 -18.19
N PRO A 258 16.27 -1.72 -19.31
CA PRO A 258 15.87 -1.17 -20.59
C PRO A 258 14.52 -1.75 -21.05
N VAL A 259 13.82 -1.02 -21.90
CA VAL A 259 12.54 -1.50 -22.47
C VAL A 259 12.71 -2.90 -23.09
N GLY A 260 11.86 -3.84 -22.66
CA GLY A 260 11.83 -5.22 -23.13
C GLY A 260 12.84 -6.16 -22.46
N GLU A 261 13.63 -5.67 -21.50
CA GLU A 261 14.57 -6.47 -20.72
C GLU A 261 14.09 -6.63 -19.25
N GLU A 262 12.89 -6.12 -18.93
CA GLU A 262 12.32 -6.26 -17.60
C GLU A 262 12.03 -7.73 -17.29
N PRO A 263 12.33 -8.20 -16.07
CA PRO A 263 11.85 -9.49 -15.59
C PRO A 263 10.32 -9.47 -15.50
N GLU A 264 9.71 -10.63 -15.36
CA GLU A 264 8.28 -10.70 -15.07
C GLU A 264 8.01 -10.06 -13.69
N ILE A 265 7.35 -8.89 -13.71
CA ILE A 265 6.93 -8.15 -12.52
C ILE A 265 5.41 -8.29 -12.43
N GLY A 266 4.94 -9.42 -11.90
CA GLY A 266 3.52 -9.70 -11.66
C GLY A 266 3.00 -9.03 -10.39
N ASP A 267 1.96 -9.61 -9.80
CA ASP A 267 1.42 -9.13 -8.52
C ASP A 267 2.26 -9.55 -7.31
N HIS A 268 3.13 -10.56 -7.48
CA HIS A 268 4.04 -11.12 -6.47
C HIS A 268 5.47 -11.19 -7.00
N PRO A 269 6.20 -10.07 -7.11
CA PRO A 269 7.54 -10.03 -7.64
C PRO A 269 8.57 -10.64 -6.68
N GLU A 270 9.58 -11.31 -7.26
CA GLU A 270 10.69 -11.93 -6.53
C GLU A 270 12.02 -11.24 -6.85
N PRO A 271 12.34 -10.06 -6.28
CA PRO A 271 13.53 -9.29 -6.64
C PRO A 271 14.87 -10.00 -6.35
N ASP A 272 14.87 -11.05 -5.54
CA ASP A 272 16.06 -11.88 -5.30
C ASP A 272 16.45 -12.75 -6.52
N LEU A 273 15.53 -12.92 -7.47
CA LEU A 273 15.78 -13.65 -8.72
C LEU A 273 16.24 -12.74 -9.88
N TRP A 274 16.24 -11.42 -9.71
CA TRP A 274 16.58 -10.45 -10.78
C TRP A 274 18.08 -10.20 -10.94
N GLY A 275 18.90 -10.95 -10.21
CA GLY A 275 20.36 -10.82 -10.24
C GLY A 275 20.88 -9.65 -9.42
N VAL A 276 22.14 -9.30 -9.69
CA VAL A 276 22.83 -8.22 -8.97
C VAL A 276 22.20 -6.88 -9.31
N PRO A 277 21.80 -6.05 -8.33
CA PRO A 277 21.22 -4.75 -8.58
C PRO A 277 22.24 -3.77 -9.18
N ASN A 278 21.76 -2.72 -9.81
CA ASN A 278 22.65 -1.65 -10.31
C ASN A 278 23.13 -0.73 -9.19
N SER A 279 22.37 -0.64 -8.10
CA SER A 279 22.72 0.08 -6.87
C SER A 279 22.32 -0.73 -5.64
N PHE A 280 23.19 -0.72 -4.61
CA PHE A 280 22.98 -1.43 -3.35
C PHE A 280 23.50 -0.63 -2.16
N PHE A 281 22.67 -0.50 -1.13
CA PHE A 281 23.05 0.08 0.15
C PHE A 281 22.65 -0.86 1.30
N THR A 282 23.58 -1.05 2.25
CA THR A 282 23.30 -1.85 3.44
C THR A 282 22.72 -0.99 4.56
N LEU A 283 21.75 -1.52 5.30
CA LEU A 283 21.15 -0.90 6.49
C LEU A 283 21.53 -1.71 7.76
N ASN A 284 22.80 -2.05 7.89
CA ASN A 284 23.28 -2.82 9.05
C ASN A 284 23.58 -1.94 10.27
N GLU A 285 23.43 -2.52 11.46
CA GLU A 285 23.55 -1.79 12.74
C GLU A 285 24.93 -1.19 12.99
N LYS A 286 25.95 -1.65 12.30
CA LYS A 286 27.34 -1.20 12.50
C LYS A 286 27.65 0.08 11.76
N TRP A 287 27.12 0.28 10.55
CA TRP A 287 27.57 1.32 9.65
C TRP A 287 26.48 2.30 9.21
N CYS A 288 25.25 1.82 9.03
CA CYS A 288 24.10 2.61 8.65
C CYS A 288 22.80 1.91 9.04
N THR A 289 22.21 2.30 10.14
CA THR A 289 21.01 1.61 10.64
C THR A 289 19.77 1.95 9.84
N ALA A 290 18.79 1.04 9.79
CA ALA A 290 17.50 1.28 9.17
C ALA A 290 16.74 2.49 9.77
N ALA A 291 17.07 2.89 11.00
CA ALA A 291 16.49 4.06 11.68
C ALA A 291 16.82 5.42 11.03
N HIS A 292 17.67 5.44 10.00
CA HIS A 292 17.91 6.63 9.18
C HIS A 292 16.77 6.93 8.21
N PHE A 293 15.90 5.95 7.93
CA PHE A 293 14.85 6.06 6.92
C PHE A 293 13.50 5.74 7.53
N LYS A 294 12.56 6.68 7.48
CA LYS A 294 11.23 6.54 8.06
C LYS A 294 10.23 7.51 7.41
N ASN A 295 8.96 7.09 7.33
CA ASN A 295 7.83 7.90 6.85
C ASN A 295 8.11 8.61 5.51
N MET A 296 8.75 7.93 4.57
CA MET A 296 9.21 8.54 3.33
C MET A 296 8.07 8.71 2.34
N ARG A 297 7.98 9.90 1.74
CA ARG A 297 7.07 10.22 0.64
C ARG A 297 7.83 10.20 -0.68
N MET A 298 7.17 9.67 -1.71
CA MET A 298 7.69 9.73 -3.08
C MET A 298 7.53 11.14 -3.64
N VAL A 299 8.50 11.56 -4.44
CA VAL A 299 8.55 12.87 -5.10
C VAL A 299 8.91 12.72 -6.57
N PHE A 300 8.22 13.47 -7.43
CA PHE A 300 8.68 13.79 -8.77
C PHE A 300 8.88 15.29 -8.84
N ASP A 301 10.04 15.70 -9.32
CA ASP A 301 10.27 17.09 -9.67
C ASP A 301 11.24 17.27 -10.86
N THR A 302 11.35 18.49 -11.29
CA THR A 302 12.39 18.97 -12.18
C THR A 302 12.72 20.39 -11.74
N THR A 303 13.90 20.56 -11.15
CA THR A 303 14.47 21.88 -10.88
C THR A 303 15.48 22.27 -11.96
N PHE A 304 16.08 23.45 -11.85
CA PHE A 304 17.02 23.97 -12.82
C PHE A 304 18.17 24.64 -12.11
N CYS A 305 19.40 24.42 -12.63
CA CYS A 305 20.62 24.99 -12.07
C CYS A 305 20.87 24.53 -10.62
N GLY A 306 20.75 25.43 -9.66
CA GLY A 306 20.99 25.13 -8.25
C GLY A 306 22.35 24.54 -7.93
N ASP A 307 22.41 23.86 -6.80
CA ASP A 307 23.67 23.39 -6.22
C ASP A 307 24.38 22.30 -7.04
N TYR A 308 23.65 21.53 -7.84
CA TYR A 308 24.24 20.44 -8.63
C TYR A 308 24.30 20.76 -10.12
N ALA A 309 23.16 20.99 -10.80
CA ALA A 309 23.20 21.27 -12.23
C ALA A 309 23.85 22.63 -12.53
N GLY A 310 23.65 23.64 -11.66
CA GLY A 310 24.32 24.96 -11.81
C GLY A 310 25.82 24.86 -11.69
N ALA A 311 26.32 24.18 -10.68
CA ALA A 311 27.76 24.00 -10.44
C ALA A 311 28.49 23.27 -11.58
N SER A 312 27.78 22.40 -12.30
CA SER A 312 28.34 21.55 -13.36
C SER A 312 27.96 22.01 -14.78
N PHE A 313 27.22 23.10 -14.93
CA PHE A 313 26.65 23.58 -16.18
C PHE A 313 27.69 23.77 -17.29
N ASN A 314 28.80 24.49 -17.00
CA ASN A 314 29.86 24.73 -17.99
C ASN A 314 30.54 23.42 -18.42
N THR A 315 30.68 22.47 -17.52
CA THR A 315 31.35 21.19 -17.78
C THR A 315 30.56 20.33 -18.76
N TYR A 316 29.26 20.25 -18.60
CA TYR A 316 28.43 19.31 -19.37
C TYR A 316 27.66 19.95 -20.52
N CYS A 317 27.42 21.28 -20.46
CA CYS A 317 26.65 21.98 -21.48
C CYS A 317 27.51 22.85 -22.40
N GLY A 318 28.81 23.02 -22.12
CA GLY A 318 29.76 23.74 -22.99
C GLY A 318 29.52 25.25 -23.07
N TRP A 319 28.70 25.84 -22.19
CA TRP A 319 28.40 27.27 -22.19
C TRP A 319 29.40 28.04 -21.33
N THR A 320 30.50 28.50 -21.94
CA THR A 320 31.52 29.26 -21.24
C THR A 320 31.18 30.77 -21.06
N HIS A 321 30.16 31.25 -21.78
CA HIS A 321 29.80 32.67 -21.82
C HIS A 321 28.44 32.99 -21.20
N MET A 322 27.71 31.99 -20.73
CA MET A 322 26.38 32.16 -20.15
C MET A 322 26.26 31.38 -18.85
N GLN A 323 25.78 32.04 -17.82
CA GLN A 323 25.46 31.38 -16.57
C GLN A 323 24.20 30.49 -16.72
N CYS A 324 24.13 29.41 -15.97
CA CYS A 324 23.03 28.47 -16.00
C CYS A 324 21.65 29.16 -15.87
N GLU A 325 21.54 30.08 -14.92
CA GLU A 325 20.29 30.79 -14.64
C GLU A 325 19.86 31.69 -15.81
N ALA A 326 20.81 32.36 -16.45
CA ALA A 326 20.55 33.18 -17.65
C ALA A 326 20.08 32.30 -18.82
N TYR A 327 20.73 31.15 -19.01
CA TYR A 327 20.32 30.16 -20.01
C TYR A 327 18.88 29.66 -19.76
N VAL A 328 18.59 29.21 -18.54
CA VAL A 328 17.29 28.71 -18.15
C VAL A 328 16.20 29.77 -18.37
N ARG A 329 16.48 31.06 -18.12
CA ARG A 329 15.49 32.12 -18.32
C ARG A 329 15.28 32.46 -19.79
N SER A 330 16.34 32.47 -20.58
CA SER A 330 16.31 33.05 -21.96
C SER A 330 16.07 32.03 -23.07
N LYS A 331 16.18 30.71 -22.78
CA LYS A 331 16.12 29.65 -23.80
C LYS A 331 14.96 28.66 -23.54
N PRO A 332 13.68 29.10 -23.52
CA PRO A 332 12.59 28.25 -23.17
C PRO A 332 12.45 27.02 -24.08
N ASN A 333 12.64 27.15 -25.38
CA ASN A 333 12.48 26.08 -26.36
C ASN A 333 13.44 24.88 -26.11
N ASP A 334 14.57 25.10 -25.47
CA ASP A 334 15.54 24.06 -25.16
C ASP A 334 15.03 23.10 -24.08
N PHE A 335 13.94 23.45 -23.40
CA PHE A 335 13.28 22.63 -22.39
C PHE A 335 12.11 21.80 -22.93
N SER A 336 11.92 21.71 -24.25
CA SER A 336 10.87 20.90 -24.87
C SER A 336 10.93 19.41 -24.50
N ASN A 337 12.12 18.90 -24.19
CA ASN A 337 12.35 17.53 -23.70
C ASN A 337 12.52 17.44 -22.17
N ALA A 338 12.25 18.51 -21.42
CA ALA A 338 12.32 18.50 -19.97
C ALA A 338 10.99 18.05 -19.36
N TYR A 339 10.60 16.80 -19.58
CA TYR A 339 9.36 16.23 -19.05
C TYR A 339 9.50 14.75 -18.67
N TRP A 340 8.74 14.35 -17.68
CA TRP A 340 8.48 12.95 -17.32
C TRP A 340 7.36 12.39 -18.17
N GLY A 341 7.61 11.27 -18.85
CA GLY A 341 6.59 10.43 -19.48
C GLY A 341 6.44 9.14 -18.70
N ILE A 342 5.43 9.08 -17.82
CA ILE A 342 5.23 7.95 -16.91
C ILE A 342 4.13 7.04 -17.45
N ARG A 343 4.40 5.74 -17.57
CA ARG A 343 3.37 4.74 -17.91
C ARG A 343 2.62 4.30 -16.68
N ARG A 344 3.35 3.98 -15.61
CA ARG A 344 2.76 3.55 -14.34
C ARG A 344 3.81 3.56 -13.22
N LEU A 345 3.33 3.66 -12.01
CA LEU A 345 4.10 3.46 -10.79
C LEU A 345 3.33 2.46 -9.91
N ASP A 346 3.89 1.26 -9.75
CA ASP A 346 3.32 0.22 -8.89
C ASP A 346 4.06 0.19 -7.56
N VAL A 347 3.30 0.03 -6.48
CA VAL A 347 3.82 -0.12 -5.12
C VAL A 347 3.45 -1.48 -4.57
N TYR A 348 4.43 -2.13 -3.97
CA TYR A 348 4.28 -3.44 -3.34
C TYR A 348 4.71 -3.36 -1.88
N GLU A 349 3.97 -4.01 -1.01
CA GLU A 349 4.32 -4.19 0.39
C GLU A 349 4.98 -5.55 0.62
N ASN A 350 5.86 -5.62 1.61
CA ASN A 350 6.53 -6.85 1.98
C ASN A 350 5.84 -7.43 3.23
N ASP A 351 5.19 -8.59 3.08
CA ASP A 351 4.44 -9.25 4.15
C ASP A 351 5.29 -9.56 5.39
N GLN A 352 6.57 -9.81 5.19
CA GLN A 352 7.50 -10.06 6.30
C GLN A 352 7.83 -8.78 7.08
N VAL A 353 7.85 -7.62 6.39
CA VAL A 353 8.03 -6.30 7.02
C VAL A 353 6.78 -5.97 7.84
N LEU A 354 5.60 -6.14 7.27
CA LEU A 354 4.32 -5.92 7.97
C LEU A 354 4.19 -6.80 9.21
N ALA A 355 4.48 -8.11 9.08
CA ALA A 355 4.44 -9.04 10.21
C ALA A 355 5.48 -8.72 11.30
N ALA A 356 6.60 -8.11 10.95
CA ALA A 356 7.61 -7.67 11.93
C ALA A 356 7.20 -6.37 12.63
N GLU A 357 6.60 -5.42 11.92
CA GLU A 357 6.04 -4.19 12.49
C GLU A 357 4.91 -4.50 13.49
N GLU A 358 3.99 -5.40 13.14
CA GLU A 358 2.95 -5.86 14.05
C GLU A 358 3.53 -6.47 15.33
N ARG A 359 4.55 -7.34 15.22
CA ARG A 359 5.21 -7.92 16.41
C ARG A 359 5.86 -6.86 17.30
N THR A 360 6.49 -5.84 16.73
CA THR A 360 7.09 -4.74 17.50
C THR A 360 6.05 -3.87 18.15
N PHE A 361 4.92 -3.61 17.49
CA PHE A 361 3.78 -2.89 18.06
C PHE A 361 3.22 -3.61 19.29
N PHE A 362 3.05 -4.94 19.21
CA PHE A 362 2.55 -5.77 20.32
C PHE A 362 3.60 -6.00 21.44
N SER A 363 4.91 -5.92 21.13
CA SER A 363 5.99 -6.14 22.09
C SER A 363 6.50 -4.88 22.78
N GLY A 364 6.37 -3.71 22.16
CA GLY A 364 6.93 -2.43 22.65
C GLY A 364 5.98 -1.59 23.52
N GLY A 365 4.69 -1.92 23.56
CA GLY A 365 3.77 -1.34 24.51
C GLY A 365 3.83 -2.08 25.84
N THR A 366 3.89 -1.38 26.97
CA THR A 366 3.42 -1.89 28.25
C THR A 366 1.89 -2.08 28.17
N SER A 367 1.48 -2.92 27.22
CA SER A 367 0.10 -3.33 27.08
C SER A 367 -0.26 -4.18 28.30
N PRO A 368 -1.38 -3.92 28.98
CA PRO A 368 -1.90 -4.83 30.00
C PRO A 368 -2.23 -6.22 29.44
N PHE A 369 -1.99 -6.43 28.16
CA PHE A 369 -2.14 -7.69 27.40
C PHE A 369 -0.79 -8.34 27.05
N SER A 370 0.16 -8.40 27.97
CA SER A 370 1.26 -9.36 27.86
C SER A 370 0.67 -10.77 27.76
N GLY A 371 1.19 -11.64 26.87
CA GLY A 371 0.65 -12.92 26.38
C GLY A 371 -0.37 -13.71 27.22
N PHE A 372 -0.32 -13.61 28.57
CA PHE A 372 -1.32 -14.19 29.47
C PHE A 372 -2.67 -13.47 29.39
N GLY A 373 -2.70 -12.15 29.23
CA GLY A 373 -3.96 -11.37 29.17
C GLY A 373 -4.75 -11.64 27.88
N PHE A 374 -4.07 -11.78 26.75
CA PHE A 374 -4.74 -12.09 25.47
C PHE A 374 -5.39 -13.47 25.52
N PHE A 375 -4.69 -14.49 26.03
CA PHE A 375 -5.27 -15.83 26.25
C PHE A 375 -6.48 -15.81 27.19
N PHE A 376 -6.44 -14.98 28.26
CA PHE A 376 -7.55 -14.85 29.19
C PHE A 376 -8.76 -14.17 28.53
N VAL A 377 -8.56 -13.13 27.72
CA VAL A 377 -9.66 -12.47 26.99
C VAL A 377 -10.27 -13.38 25.94
N VAL A 378 -9.47 -14.09 25.16
CA VAL A 378 -9.96 -15.07 24.18
C VAL A 378 -10.69 -16.21 24.89
N LEU A 379 -10.21 -16.68 26.02
CA LEU A 379 -10.87 -17.71 26.83
C LEU A 379 -12.20 -17.21 27.40
N LEU A 380 -12.23 -15.97 27.91
CA LEU A 380 -13.47 -15.36 28.41
C LEU A 380 -14.50 -15.13 27.31
N LEU A 381 -14.08 -14.72 26.13
CA LEU A 381 -14.97 -14.58 24.96
C LEU A 381 -15.50 -15.94 24.48
N ALA A 382 -14.67 -16.97 24.50
CA ALA A 382 -15.08 -18.33 24.16
C ALA A 382 -16.06 -18.92 25.20
N LEU A 383 -15.83 -18.66 26.50
CA LEU A 383 -16.73 -19.03 27.58
C LEU A 383 -18.06 -18.27 27.51
N ALA A 384 -18.03 -16.97 27.22
CA ALA A 384 -19.24 -16.15 27.03
C ALA A 384 -20.04 -16.62 25.81
N ALA A 385 -19.40 -16.95 24.71
CA ALA A 385 -20.04 -17.52 23.51
C ALA A 385 -20.63 -18.90 23.80
N GLY A 386 -19.93 -19.74 24.55
CA GLY A 386 -20.41 -21.05 24.99
C GLY A 386 -21.62 -20.97 25.92
N LEU A 387 -21.60 -20.05 26.88
CA LEU A 387 -22.75 -19.80 27.79
C LEU A 387 -23.95 -19.24 27.02
N PHE A 388 -23.74 -18.36 26.08
CA PHE A 388 -24.78 -17.81 25.23
C PHE A 388 -25.41 -18.90 24.34
N TYR A 389 -24.57 -19.72 23.71
CA TYR A 389 -25.05 -20.87 22.93
C TYR A 389 -25.85 -21.84 23.78
N PHE A 390 -25.41 -22.10 25.00
CA PHE A 390 -26.14 -22.95 25.96
C PHE A 390 -27.48 -22.35 26.33
N GLN A 391 -27.58 -21.06 26.62
CA GLN A 391 -28.84 -20.37 26.92
C GLN A 391 -29.80 -20.37 25.73
N CYS A 392 -29.31 -20.15 24.52
CA CYS A 392 -30.09 -20.23 23.29
C CYS A 392 -30.64 -21.67 23.08
N SER A 393 -29.80 -22.67 23.34
CA SER A 393 -30.17 -24.08 23.25
C SER A 393 -31.29 -24.45 24.26
N GLN A 394 -31.18 -23.97 25.50
CA GLN A 394 -32.23 -24.19 26.53
C GLN A 394 -33.55 -23.52 26.15
N ARG A 395 -33.52 -22.27 25.68
CA ARG A 395 -34.76 -21.60 25.21
C ARG A 395 -35.41 -22.31 24.03
N ARG A 396 -34.58 -22.87 23.13
CA ARG A 396 -35.10 -23.68 22.01
C ARG A 396 -35.75 -24.97 22.47
N LEU A 397 -35.20 -25.63 23.48
CA LEU A 397 -35.81 -26.82 24.10
C LEU A 397 -37.13 -26.50 24.80
N GLU A 398 -37.17 -25.39 25.54
CA GLU A 398 -38.42 -24.93 26.20
C GLU A 398 -39.50 -24.56 25.17
N ALA A 399 -39.13 -23.90 24.06
CA ALA A 399 -40.04 -23.59 22.98
C ALA A 399 -40.60 -24.85 22.33
N LEU A 400 -39.77 -25.87 22.08
CA LEU A 400 -40.21 -27.17 21.55
C LEU A 400 -41.10 -27.93 22.52
N GLN A 401 -40.80 -27.89 23.82
CA GLN A 401 -41.65 -28.52 24.85
C GLN A 401 -43.00 -27.82 24.98
N ASN A 402 -43.04 -26.48 24.86
CA ASN A 402 -44.30 -25.73 24.89
C ASN A 402 -45.13 -25.95 23.63
N ALA A 403 -44.49 -26.04 22.46
CA ALA A 403 -45.17 -26.41 21.21
C ALA A 403 -45.78 -27.82 21.27
N ALA A 404 -45.05 -28.77 21.85
CA ALA A 404 -45.56 -30.13 22.07
C ALA A 404 -46.76 -30.17 23.03
N LYS A 405 -46.73 -29.36 24.11
CA LYS A 405 -47.84 -29.24 25.06
C LYS A 405 -49.09 -28.60 24.43
N THR A 406 -48.90 -27.64 23.51
CA THR A 406 -50.02 -26.99 22.81
C THR A 406 -50.65 -27.92 21.78
N SER A 407 -49.85 -28.75 21.12
CA SER A 407 -50.34 -29.76 20.18
C SER A 407 -51.16 -30.88 20.86
N TYR A 408 -50.89 -31.17 22.14
CA TYR A 408 -51.62 -32.21 22.90
C TYR A 408 -52.94 -31.70 23.45
N LYS A 409 -53.17 -30.41 23.61
CA LYS A 409 -54.39 -29.79 24.14
C LYS A 409 -55.54 -29.64 23.11
N GLY A 410 -55.24 -29.82 21.82
CA GLY A 410 -56.18 -29.66 20.70
C GLY A 410 -56.78 -30.90 20.11
N ARG A 411 -56.58 -32.09 20.73
CA ARG A 411 -57.21 -33.34 20.28
C ARG A 411 -58.12 -33.91 21.38
N GLU A 412 -59.31 -33.35 21.48
CA GLU A 412 -60.45 -34.05 22.10
C GLU A 412 -61.00 -34.96 21.01
N VAL A 413 -60.77 -36.29 21.16
CA VAL A 413 -61.27 -37.27 20.25
C VAL A 413 -62.65 -37.70 20.82
N THR A 414 -63.75 -37.24 20.22
CA THR A 414 -65.03 -37.76 20.35
C THR A 414 -65.08 -39.12 19.65
N VAL A 415 -65.18 -40.18 20.43
CA VAL A 415 -65.39 -41.55 19.93
C VAL A 415 -66.90 -41.74 19.74
N GLU A 416 -67.41 -41.63 18.52
CA GLU A 416 -68.71 -42.14 18.13
C GLU A 416 -68.58 -43.61 17.64
N SER A 417 -69.32 -44.50 18.25
CA SER A 417 -69.36 -45.91 17.92
C SER A 417 -70.20 -46.12 16.64
N PRO A 418 -69.76 -46.95 15.68
CA PRO A 418 -70.54 -47.23 14.47
C PRO A 418 -71.53 -48.38 14.69
N PRO A 419 -72.69 -48.37 14.01
CA PRO A 419 -73.61 -49.49 14.00
C PRO A 419 -73.13 -50.57 13.04
N LEU A 420 -73.41 -51.79 13.45
CA LEU A 420 -73.19 -53.05 12.74
C LEU A 420 -73.97 -53.16 11.42
N GLY A 421 -73.32 -53.67 10.39
CA GLY A 421 -74.05 -54.18 9.22
C GLY A 421 -73.22 -54.39 7.94
N LEU A 422 -72.84 -55.65 7.74
CA LEU A 422 -72.75 -56.39 6.46
C LEU A 422 -71.59 -56.07 5.42
N SER A 423 -70.87 -57.14 5.20
CA SER A 423 -69.88 -57.55 4.16
C SER A 423 -70.46 -57.63 2.75
N PRO A 424 -69.69 -58.09 1.68
CA PRO A 424 -68.29 -57.74 1.19
C PRO A 424 -68.24 -57.42 -0.31
N GLY A 425 -67.17 -57.00 -0.81
CA GLY A 425 -66.92 -57.00 -2.27
C GLY A 425 -65.82 -56.12 -2.83
N ARG A 426 -64.67 -56.71 -3.12
CA ARG A 426 -63.70 -56.51 -4.21
C ARG A 426 -63.76 -55.25 -5.01
N LYS A 427 -62.65 -54.49 -5.10
CA LYS A 427 -61.76 -54.32 -6.24
C LYS A 427 -60.70 -53.28 -5.98
N GLN A 428 -59.47 -53.66 -6.31
CA GLN A 428 -58.32 -52.79 -6.46
C GLN A 428 -58.57 -51.71 -7.51
N ARG A 429 -58.09 -50.47 -7.24
CA ARG A 429 -57.64 -49.52 -8.28
C ARG A 429 -56.51 -48.73 -7.74
N GLU A 430 -55.39 -48.85 -8.46
CA GLU A 430 -54.21 -48.02 -8.40
C GLU A 430 -54.54 -46.54 -8.69
N LEU A 431 -53.94 -45.61 -7.95
CA LEU A 431 -53.97 -44.21 -8.26
C LEU A 431 -52.57 -43.74 -8.44
N PHE A 432 -52.19 -43.51 -9.72
CA PHE A 432 -50.99 -42.86 -10.14
C PHE A 432 -51.03 -41.38 -9.72
N LEU A 433 -50.03 -40.93 -8.96
CA LEU A 433 -49.76 -39.52 -8.77
C LEU A 433 -48.73 -39.07 -9.83
N LYS A 434 -49.19 -38.25 -10.77
CA LYS A 434 -48.34 -37.49 -11.71
C LYS A 434 -47.71 -36.36 -10.93
N THR A 435 -46.39 -36.32 -10.92
CA THR A 435 -45.63 -35.12 -10.58
C THR A 435 -45.16 -34.46 -11.88
N GLU A 436 -45.62 -33.24 -12.12
CA GLU A 436 -45.07 -32.36 -13.16
C GLU A 436 -43.82 -31.64 -12.66
N PRO A 437 -42.83 -31.43 -13.53
CA PRO A 437 -41.60 -30.73 -13.15
C PRO A 437 -41.75 -29.21 -13.25
N VAL A 438 -41.35 -28.50 -12.21
CA VAL A 438 -41.21 -27.04 -12.20
C VAL A 438 -39.83 -26.67 -12.73
N SER A 439 -39.81 -25.87 -13.80
CA SER A 439 -38.61 -25.34 -14.43
C SER A 439 -37.94 -24.23 -13.61
N PRO A 440 -36.61 -24.06 -13.71
CA PRO A 440 -35.88 -23.05 -12.93
C PRO A 440 -35.95 -21.68 -13.62
N SER A 441 -36.44 -20.66 -12.92
CA SER A 441 -36.35 -19.27 -13.34
C SER A 441 -35.22 -18.55 -12.61
N ARG A 442 -34.28 -18.05 -13.45
CA ARG A 442 -33.39 -16.88 -13.35
C ARG A 442 -33.02 -16.34 -11.96
N ALA A 443 -31.73 -16.50 -11.66
CA ALA A 443 -30.99 -15.62 -10.75
C ALA A 443 -30.61 -14.33 -11.50
N SER A 444 -31.04 -13.19 -11.01
CA SER A 444 -30.39 -11.87 -11.21
C SER A 444 -30.96 -10.91 -10.16
N ASP A 445 -30.07 -10.04 -9.69
CA ASP A 445 -30.30 -8.87 -8.84
C ASP A 445 -30.08 -9.07 -7.34
N VAL A 446 -28.79 -8.98 -6.97
CA VAL A 446 -28.38 -8.60 -5.61
C VAL A 446 -27.92 -7.15 -5.67
N GLU A 447 -28.74 -6.25 -5.12
CA GLU A 447 -28.36 -4.86 -4.92
C GLU A 447 -27.28 -4.70 -3.85
N PRO A 448 -26.38 -3.67 -3.95
CA PRO A 448 -25.32 -3.45 -2.97
C PRO A 448 -25.89 -2.89 -1.65
N VAL A 449 -25.38 -3.42 -0.55
CA VAL A 449 -25.73 -3.04 0.83
C VAL A 449 -25.32 -1.58 1.12
N PRO A 450 -26.21 -0.73 1.66
CA PRO A 450 -25.89 0.66 2.01
C PRO A 450 -24.89 0.75 3.19
N GLN A 451 -23.89 1.60 3.06
CA GLN A 451 -22.95 1.94 4.13
C GLN A 451 -23.69 2.61 5.31
N GLY A 452 -23.65 2.01 6.49
CA GLY A 452 -24.19 2.63 7.70
C GLY A 452 -24.76 1.69 8.77
N TRP A 453 -24.61 0.40 8.65
CA TRP A 453 -25.15 -0.54 9.63
C TRP A 453 -24.11 -0.91 10.70
N SER A 454 -24.44 -0.68 11.99
CA SER A 454 -23.59 -1.14 13.09
C SER A 454 -23.66 -2.67 13.19
N TRP A 455 -22.54 -3.31 13.50
CA TRP A 455 -22.39 -4.76 13.70
C TRP A 455 -23.42 -5.35 14.69
N HIS A 456 -23.96 -4.54 15.57
CA HIS A 456 -24.98 -4.94 16.54
C HIS A 456 -26.33 -5.29 15.89
N ARG A 457 -26.72 -4.61 14.79
CA ARG A 457 -27.96 -4.90 14.04
C ARG A 457 -27.82 -6.10 13.12
N VAL A 458 -26.65 -6.30 12.53
CA VAL A 458 -26.37 -7.48 11.70
C VAL A 458 -26.38 -8.74 12.56
N TRP A 459 -25.89 -8.65 13.78
CA TRP A 459 -25.85 -9.78 14.72
C TRP A 459 -27.24 -10.17 15.23
N LEU A 460 -28.13 -9.20 15.47
CA LEU A 460 -29.52 -9.45 15.84
C LEU A 460 -30.33 -10.10 14.72
N MET A 461 -30.06 -9.77 13.45
CA MET A 461 -30.74 -10.41 12.31
C MET A 461 -30.30 -11.87 12.07
N MET A 462 -29.05 -12.21 12.32
CA MET A 462 -28.57 -13.60 12.18
C MET A 462 -29.17 -14.57 13.24
N CYS A 463 -29.55 -14.05 14.39
CA CYS A 463 -30.14 -14.87 15.44
C CYS A 463 -31.68 -15.01 15.35
N CYS A 464 -32.40 -14.18 14.59
CA CYS A 464 -33.84 -14.13 14.52
C CYS A 464 -34.45 -14.53 13.14
N ALA A 465 -33.64 -14.98 12.19
CA ALA A 465 -34.11 -15.25 10.82
C ALA A 465 -34.74 -16.61 10.59
N ASN A 466 -35.48 -17.17 11.57
CA ASN A 466 -36.19 -18.44 11.33
C ASN A 466 -37.58 -18.53 11.96
N ASP A 467 -38.24 -17.42 12.26
CA ASP A 467 -39.65 -17.39 12.61
C ASP A 467 -40.41 -16.62 11.51
N GLY A 468 -41.11 -17.41 10.66
CA GLY A 468 -41.91 -16.91 9.55
C GLY A 468 -43.10 -16.08 10.04
N GLN A 469 -42.91 -14.78 10.19
CA GLN A 469 -44.01 -13.80 10.23
C GLN A 469 -43.53 -12.53 9.53
N THR A 470 -44.18 -12.22 8.40
CA THR A 470 -44.10 -10.95 7.69
C THR A 470 -44.75 -9.83 8.49
N PRO A 471 -44.12 -8.67 8.70
CA PRO A 471 -44.82 -7.48 9.21
C PRO A 471 -45.52 -6.76 8.06
N GLY A 472 -46.81 -6.47 8.30
CA GLY A 472 -47.64 -5.69 7.42
C GLY A 472 -47.29 -4.19 7.41
N ASP A 473 -47.71 -3.57 6.33
CA ASP A 473 -47.67 -2.16 5.98
C ASP A 473 -48.02 -1.19 7.12
N ALA A 474 -47.22 -0.17 7.32
CA ALA A 474 -47.65 1.08 7.98
C ALA A 474 -47.06 2.29 7.23
N GLY A 475 -48.00 3.07 6.77
CA GLY A 475 -48.01 4.18 5.87
C GLY A 475 -46.96 5.31 6.03
N THR A 476 -46.64 5.82 4.90
CA THR A 476 -45.94 7.08 4.60
C THR A 476 -46.77 8.30 4.96
N ARG A 477 -46.13 9.30 5.58
CA ARG A 477 -46.47 10.73 5.36
C ARG A 477 -45.19 11.57 5.32
N PRO A 478 -45.12 12.55 4.39
CA PRO A 478 -43.97 13.42 4.21
C PRO A 478 -44.07 14.69 5.07
N VAL A 479 -42.92 15.19 5.55
CA VAL A 479 -42.82 16.53 6.13
C VAL A 479 -41.74 17.33 5.39
N GLY A 480 -42.14 18.56 5.09
CA GLY A 480 -41.60 19.46 4.10
C GLY A 480 -40.29 20.14 4.44
N TYR A 481 -39.79 20.74 3.41
CA TYR A 481 -38.71 21.70 3.28
C TYR A 481 -38.88 22.94 4.19
N GLY A 482 -37.74 23.37 4.76
CA GLY A 482 -37.60 24.71 5.34
C GLY A 482 -36.22 25.26 4.99
N ASP A 483 -36.20 26.22 4.07
CA ASP A 483 -35.08 27.05 3.68
C ASP A 483 -34.57 27.92 4.84
N VAL A 484 -33.25 28.04 4.99
CA VAL A 484 -32.61 29.20 5.64
C VAL A 484 -31.35 29.61 4.87
N ALA A 485 -31.35 30.86 4.43
CA ALA A 485 -30.33 31.54 3.66
C ALA A 485 -29.14 32.07 4.51
N PRO A 486 -28.09 32.63 3.90
CA PRO A 486 -26.72 32.73 4.43
C PRO A 486 -26.43 34.05 5.17
N GLY A 487 -25.57 33.95 6.16
CA GLY A 487 -24.95 35.10 6.84
C GLY A 487 -23.47 35.22 6.56
N SER A 488 -23.03 36.35 6.05
CA SER A 488 -21.67 36.80 5.81
C SER A 488 -21.04 37.52 7.03
N PRO A 489 -19.84 38.13 6.97
CA PRO A 489 -18.63 37.65 7.60
C PRO A 489 -18.13 38.57 8.72
N GLY A 490 -17.31 38.05 9.60
CA GLY A 490 -16.58 38.81 10.60
C GLY A 490 -15.07 38.62 10.47
N GLY A 491 -14.36 39.65 10.07
CA GLY A 491 -12.93 39.67 10.01
C GLY A 491 -12.30 39.82 11.40
N MET A 492 -11.11 39.25 11.59
CA MET A 492 -10.15 39.67 12.60
C MET A 492 -8.73 39.65 12.04
N ASN A 493 -8.17 40.85 12.01
CA ASN A 493 -6.74 41.15 11.88
C ASN A 493 -5.95 40.56 13.06
N PHE A 494 -4.82 39.94 12.77
CA PHE A 494 -3.70 39.95 13.73
C PHE A 494 -2.38 40.30 13.03
N ALA A 495 -1.70 41.17 13.74
CA ALA A 495 -0.56 41.95 13.36
C ALA A 495 0.73 41.15 13.19
N ASN A 496 1.60 41.70 12.34
CA ASN A 496 3.05 41.50 12.24
C ASN A 496 3.75 41.54 13.59
N THR A 497 4.66 40.61 13.82
CA THR A 497 5.86 40.88 14.60
C THR A 497 7.05 40.20 13.93
N ALA A 498 7.93 41.04 13.38
CA ALA A 498 9.27 40.69 12.96
C ALA A 498 10.14 40.47 14.20
N ILE A 499 10.94 39.42 14.21
CA ILE A 499 12.15 39.35 15.03
C ILE A 499 13.29 38.90 14.11
N SER A 500 14.27 39.80 14.02
CA SER A 500 15.58 39.65 13.45
C SER A 500 16.53 38.90 14.39
N ASP A 501 17.61 38.37 13.80
CA ASP A 501 18.93 38.06 14.33
C ASP A 501 19.17 36.71 15.06
N ALA A 502 19.88 35.85 14.41
CA ALA A 502 21.25 35.32 14.57
C ALA A 502 21.45 34.07 13.73
#